data_ad39adbee3dc9a8160ade20bb95ff24e
#
_entry.id   ad39adbee3dc9a8160ade20bb95ff24e
#
_cell.length_a   1.000
_cell.length_b   1.000
_cell.length_c   1.000
_cell.angle_alpha   90.00
_cell.angle_beta   90.00
_cell.angle_gamma   90.00
#
_symmetry.space_group_name_H-M   'P 1'
#
loop_
_entity.id
_entity.type
_entity.pdbx_description
1 polymer ?
#
loop_
_entity_poly.entity_id
_entity_poly.type
_entity_poly.pdbx_seq_one_letter_code
_entity_poly.pdbx_strand_id
1 'polypeptide(L)'
;MHSLLDIHSLSIEDIHSIFTQTDVYHQKKTDTTLKDKDILIAFFESSTRTRISFEIAVRRLGGTPIQFNAQESSLSKGESFIDTIHTLHQYDVHGWIIRHSQALAPSILQTETQSPVINAGDGSHQHPTQALLDAYTLYRKWGTIDGKNILIVGDVLHSRVARSNIQLLQKLGANIYVTGPGTLLPKCFDHTVQVATIHHAIHEMDAVIMLRMQTERMKRGLIPSEREYARYFGMNQAILEKYPHLLVLHPGPANYGIEISMECLQYENVLIRNQVKNGLYIRMAVLKHCFA
;
A
#
# COMPACT_ATOMS: atom_id res chain seq x y z
N MET A 1 9.92 19.92 -7.41
CA MET A 1 9.34 19.11 -6.32
C MET A 1 7.99 18.56 -6.76
N HIS A 2 7.75 17.30 -6.54
CA HIS A 2 6.54 16.60 -6.99
C HIS A 2 5.82 15.99 -5.80
N SER A 3 4.49 15.89 -5.87
CA SER A 3 3.69 15.19 -4.87
C SER A 3 3.33 13.80 -5.35
N LEU A 4 3.15 12.85 -4.43
CA LEU A 4 2.64 11.52 -4.72
C LEU A 4 1.25 11.36 -4.09
N LEU A 5 0.21 11.75 -4.81
CA LEU A 5 -1.18 11.71 -4.33
C LEU A 5 -1.87 10.39 -4.66
N ASP A 6 -1.59 9.83 -5.83
CA ASP A 6 -2.17 8.59 -6.36
C ASP A 6 -1.22 7.88 -7.33
N ILE A 7 -1.64 6.73 -7.85
CA ILE A 7 -0.89 5.98 -8.87
C ILE A 7 -1.07 6.57 -10.27
N HIS A 8 -2.16 7.26 -10.51
CA HIS A 8 -2.45 7.78 -11.85
C HIS A 8 -1.43 8.84 -12.27
N SER A 9 -0.98 9.67 -11.33
CA SER A 9 -0.01 10.75 -11.55
C SER A 9 1.41 10.27 -11.86
N LEU A 10 1.76 9.01 -11.58
CA LEU A 10 3.08 8.47 -11.89
C LEU A 10 3.15 7.98 -13.34
N SER A 11 4.17 8.39 -14.08
CA SER A 11 4.54 7.76 -15.35
C SER A 11 5.22 6.40 -15.15
N ILE A 12 5.38 5.61 -16.21
CA ILE A 12 6.14 4.35 -16.16
C ILE A 12 7.61 4.63 -15.83
N GLU A 13 8.15 5.72 -16.37
CA GLU A 13 9.52 6.20 -16.13
C GLU A 13 9.74 6.54 -14.66
N ASP A 14 8.77 7.23 -14.02
CA ASP A 14 8.82 7.54 -12.59
C ASP A 14 8.86 6.25 -11.74
N ILE A 15 8.02 5.28 -12.09
CA ILE A 15 7.96 4.00 -11.38
C ILE A 15 9.31 3.26 -11.49
N HIS A 16 9.87 3.17 -12.69
CA HIS A 16 11.19 2.55 -12.90
C HIS A 16 12.32 3.32 -12.20
N SER A 17 12.28 4.65 -12.19
CA SER A 17 13.22 5.49 -11.46
C SER A 17 13.15 5.20 -9.94
N ILE A 18 11.94 5.13 -9.38
CA ILE A 18 11.72 4.77 -7.97
C ILE A 18 12.26 3.36 -7.68
N PHE A 19 12.04 2.38 -8.57
CA PHE A 19 12.57 1.01 -8.40
C PHE A 19 14.09 0.98 -8.43
N THR A 20 14.70 1.65 -9.40
CA THR A 20 16.17 1.77 -9.51
C THR A 20 16.77 2.42 -8.27
N GLN A 21 16.17 3.52 -7.80
CA GLN A 21 16.63 4.19 -6.57
C GLN A 21 16.45 3.30 -5.34
N THR A 22 15.41 2.47 -5.32
CA THR A 22 15.18 1.49 -4.24
C THR A 22 16.30 0.44 -4.21
N ASP A 23 16.77 -0.04 -5.36
CA ASP A 23 17.93 -0.97 -5.45
C ASP A 23 19.22 -0.31 -4.91
N VAL A 24 19.43 0.98 -5.16
CA VAL A 24 20.56 1.75 -4.60
C VAL A 24 20.50 1.75 -3.07
N TYR A 25 19.31 1.94 -2.47
CA TYR A 25 19.15 1.92 -1.01
C TYR A 25 19.30 0.51 -0.41
N HIS A 26 18.94 -0.54 -1.13
CA HIS A 26 19.24 -1.90 -0.71
C HIS A 26 20.76 -2.17 -0.57
N GLN A 27 21.59 -1.46 -1.34
CA GLN A 27 23.06 -1.50 -1.25
C GLN A 27 23.62 -0.62 -0.11
N LYS A 28 22.76 -0.06 0.76
CA LYS A 28 23.11 0.78 1.92
C LYS A 28 23.89 2.07 1.54
N LYS A 29 23.71 2.60 0.35
CA LYS A 29 24.29 3.90 -0.01
C LYS A 29 23.64 5.01 0.81
N THR A 30 24.47 5.91 1.31
CA THR A 30 24.04 7.11 2.05
C THR A 30 23.39 8.10 1.11
N ASP A 31 22.38 8.80 1.58
CA ASP A 31 21.69 9.86 0.84
C ASP A 31 21.29 10.96 1.84
N THR A 32 21.41 12.20 1.44
CA THR A 32 21.12 13.37 2.26
C THR A 32 20.12 14.30 1.58
N THR A 33 19.27 13.78 0.71
CA THR A 33 18.26 14.56 -0.04
C THR A 33 17.36 15.41 0.87
N LEU A 34 17.10 14.93 2.10
CA LEU A 34 16.29 15.66 3.07
C LEU A 34 17.10 16.38 4.15
N LYS A 35 18.42 16.59 3.93
CA LYS A 35 19.22 17.33 4.89
C LYS A 35 18.61 18.71 5.15
N ASP A 36 18.52 19.07 6.43
CA ASP A 36 17.96 20.33 6.93
C ASP A 36 16.47 20.54 6.54
N LYS A 37 15.72 19.45 6.30
CA LYS A 37 14.28 19.51 5.98
C LYS A 37 13.46 18.86 7.09
N ASP A 38 12.42 19.57 7.50
CA ASP A 38 11.40 19.10 8.44
C ASP A 38 10.22 18.50 7.67
N ILE A 39 9.94 17.22 7.90
CA ILE A 39 8.89 16.48 7.21
C ILE A 39 7.80 16.10 8.19
N LEU A 40 6.62 16.64 7.99
CA LEU A 40 5.46 16.37 8.85
C LEU A 40 4.81 15.03 8.51
N ILE A 41 4.71 14.16 9.49
CA ILE A 41 4.03 12.86 9.40
C ILE A 41 2.67 12.99 10.09
N ALA A 42 1.64 13.34 9.31
CA ALA A 42 0.29 13.64 9.76
C ALA A 42 -0.62 12.42 9.57
N PHE A 43 -0.78 11.62 10.64
CA PHE A 43 -1.61 10.43 10.62
C PHE A 43 -2.91 10.63 11.39
N PHE A 44 -4.01 10.73 10.66
CA PHE A 44 -5.38 10.83 11.17
C PHE A 44 -6.04 9.45 11.35
N GLU A 45 -5.39 8.38 10.90
CA GLU A 45 -5.74 6.98 11.14
C GLU A 45 -4.55 6.21 11.72
N SER A 46 -4.82 5.23 12.57
CA SER A 46 -3.77 4.37 13.13
C SER A 46 -3.05 3.55 12.07
N SER A 47 -1.73 3.59 12.07
CA SER A 47 -0.89 2.74 11.22
C SER A 47 0.54 2.65 11.75
N THR A 48 0.87 1.57 12.42
CA THR A 48 2.22 1.37 12.99
C THR A 48 3.27 1.20 11.90
N ARG A 49 3.05 0.26 10.95
CA ARG A 49 4.04 -0.05 9.90
C ARG A 49 4.36 1.13 9.02
N THR A 50 3.33 1.79 8.49
CA THR A 50 3.51 2.90 7.55
C THR A 50 4.17 4.09 8.24
N ARG A 51 3.73 4.45 9.44
CA ARG A 51 4.28 5.56 10.21
C ARG A 51 5.77 5.34 10.54
N ILE A 52 6.11 4.22 11.18
CA ILE A 52 7.49 3.91 11.56
C ILE A 52 8.41 3.85 10.34
N SER A 53 7.96 3.25 9.24
CA SER A 53 8.80 3.14 8.04
C SER A 53 9.05 4.51 7.37
N PHE A 54 8.10 5.43 7.36
CA PHE A 54 8.33 6.80 6.90
C PHE A 54 9.24 7.57 7.84
N GLU A 55 9.07 7.45 9.16
CA GLU A 55 9.97 8.07 10.13
C GLU A 55 11.43 7.65 9.92
N ILE A 56 11.66 6.33 9.79
CA ILE A 56 13.00 5.81 9.51
C ILE A 56 13.50 6.28 8.14
N ALA A 57 12.64 6.34 7.11
CA ALA A 57 13.01 6.78 5.77
C ALA A 57 13.47 8.25 5.77
N VAL A 58 12.72 9.15 6.41
CA VAL A 58 13.08 10.57 6.56
C VAL A 58 14.43 10.71 7.26
N ARG A 59 14.64 10.04 8.39
CA ARG A 59 15.91 10.08 9.14
C ARG A 59 17.09 9.58 8.31
N ARG A 60 16.90 8.50 7.55
CA ARG A 60 17.96 7.94 6.68
C ARG A 60 18.35 8.83 5.51
N LEU A 61 17.45 9.72 5.10
CA LEU A 61 17.70 10.73 4.08
C LEU A 61 18.21 12.07 4.66
N GLY A 62 18.52 12.10 5.97
CA GLY A 62 19.07 13.25 6.66
C GLY A 62 18.06 14.29 7.13
N GLY A 63 16.75 14.02 6.99
CA GLY A 63 15.68 14.92 7.42
C GLY A 63 15.22 14.71 8.86
N THR A 64 14.43 15.65 9.37
CA THR A 64 13.78 15.60 10.69
C THR A 64 12.30 15.19 10.51
N PRO A 65 11.87 14.02 10.97
CA PRO A 65 10.47 13.68 10.98
C PRO A 65 9.75 14.32 12.16
N ILE A 66 8.70 15.10 11.89
CA ILE A 66 7.81 15.69 12.89
C ILE A 66 6.53 14.86 12.94
N GLN A 67 6.22 14.30 14.09
CA GLN A 67 5.03 13.46 14.28
C GLN A 67 3.83 14.33 14.69
N PHE A 68 2.73 14.20 13.95
CA PHE A 68 1.43 14.74 14.34
C PHE A 68 0.46 13.59 14.62
N ASN A 69 -0.08 13.56 15.83
CA ASN A 69 -1.09 12.59 16.25
C ASN A 69 -2.45 13.28 16.37
N ALA A 70 -3.33 13.00 15.44
CA ALA A 70 -4.66 13.61 15.40
C ALA A 70 -5.51 13.33 16.65
N GLN A 71 -5.35 12.16 17.28
CA GLN A 71 -6.11 11.77 18.48
C GLN A 71 -5.72 12.59 19.72
N GLU A 72 -4.50 13.11 19.76
CA GLU A 72 -3.95 13.91 20.87
C GLU A 72 -3.90 15.41 20.53
N SER A 73 -4.53 15.82 19.42
CA SER A 73 -4.49 17.19 18.91
C SER A 73 -5.79 17.96 19.19
N SER A 74 -5.83 19.23 18.80
CA SER A 74 -7.00 20.11 18.88
C SER A 74 -8.21 19.64 18.05
N LEU A 75 -8.02 18.70 17.11
CA LEU A 75 -9.13 18.01 16.44
C LEU A 75 -10.10 17.35 17.43
N SER A 76 -9.59 16.81 18.54
CA SER A 76 -10.43 16.29 19.63
C SER A 76 -11.32 17.34 20.30
N LYS A 77 -11.03 18.63 20.11
CA LYS A 77 -11.77 19.78 20.60
C LYS A 77 -12.70 20.40 19.55
N GLY A 78 -12.81 19.79 18.35
CA GLY A 78 -13.70 20.25 17.28
C GLY A 78 -13.04 21.13 16.21
N GLU A 79 -11.71 21.25 16.19
CA GLU A 79 -11.00 21.91 15.10
C GLU A 79 -11.23 21.16 13.76
N SER A 80 -11.41 21.87 12.66
CA SER A 80 -11.59 21.25 11.36
C SER A 80 -10.27 20.77 10.78
N PHE A 81 -10.34 19.83 9.80
CA PHE A 81 -9.15 19.37 9.07
C PHE A 81 -8.40 20.52 8.38
N ILE A 82 -9.13 21.47 7.78
CA ILE A 82 -8.58 22.65 7.11
C ILE A 82 -7.88 23.59 8.09
N ASP A 83 -8.50 23.88 9.25
CA ASP A 83 -7.90 24.73 10.28
C ASP A 83 -6.60 24.10 10.82
N THR A 84 -6.60 22.77 10.99
CA THR A 84 -5.39 22.03 11.38
C THR A 84 -4.28 22.17 10.34
N ILE A 85 -4.62 22.06 9.03
CA ILE A 85 -3.64 22.26 7.94
C ILE A 85 -3.08 23.67 8.01
N HIS A 86 -3.95 24.71 8.12
CA HIS A 86 -3.51 26.09 8.17
C HIS A 86 -2.59 26.37 9.36
N THR A 87 -2.93 25.79 10.53
CA THR A 87 -2.09 25.91 11.74
C THR A 87 -0.72 25.29 11.53
N LEU A 88 -0.68 24.04 11.04
CA LEU A 88 0.57 23.30 10.83
C LEU A 88 1.42 23.88 9.69
N HIS A 89 0.79 24.52 8.71
CA HIS A 89 1.49 25.21 7.61
C HIS A 89 2.30 26.42 8.10
N GLN A 90 1.89 27.10 9.18
CA GLN A 90 2.63 28.22 9.76
C GLN A 90 3.98 27.83 10.38
N TYR A 91 4.27 26.53 10.53
CA TYR A 91 5.56 26.02 11.01
C TYR A 91 6.58 25.80 9.88
N ASP A 92 6.31 26.26 8.65
CA ASP A 92 7.20 26.19 7.49
C ASP A 92 7.76 24.79 7.21
N VAL A 93 6.92 23.74 7.39
CA VAL A 93 7.34 22.37 7.11
C VAL A 93 7.63 22.17 5.62
N HIS A 94 8.70 21.46 5.32
CA HIS A 94 9.20 21.30 3.96
C HIS A 94 8.42 20.23 3.15
N GLY A 95 7.63 19.39 3.82
CA GLY A 95 6.81 18.39 3.14
C GLY A 95 5.90 17.62 4.08
N TRP A 96 4.92 16.94 3.49
CA TRP A 96 3.83 16.29 4.22
C TRP A 96 3.72 14.82 3.84
N ILE A 97 3.60 13.96 4.84
CA ILE A 97 3.24 12.56 4.70
C ILE A 97 1.90 12.38 5.41
N ILE A 98 0.83 12.26 4.64
CA ILE A 98 -0.53 12.25 5.19
C ILE A 98 -1.22 10.89 5.05
N ARG A 99 -1.88 10.45 6.12
CA ARG A 99 -2.81 9.33 6.12
C ARG A 99 -4.14 9.76 6.73
N HIS A 100 -5.24 9.55 6.01
CA HIS A 100 -6.56 10.03 6.42
C HIS A 100 -7.67 9.00 6.18
N SER A 101 -8.75 9.06 6.96
CA SER A 101 -9.93 8.20 6.78
C SER A 101 -10.82 8.63 5.62
N GLN A 102 -10.77 9.90 5.22
CA GLN A 102 -11.51 10.43 4.08
C GLN A 102 -10.69 10.31 2.80
N ALA A 103 -11.34 9.88 1.72
CA ALA A 103 -10.77 9.90 0.38
C ALA A 103 -10.44 11.34 -0.05
N LEU A 104 -9.41 11.49 -0.85
CA LEU A 104 -8.96 12.77 -1.42
C LEU A 104 -8.41 13.80 -0.40
N ALA A 105 -8.29 13.45 0.89
CA ALA A 105 -7.70 14.37 1.87
C ALA A 105 -6.27 14.82 1.51
N PRO A 106 -5.37 13.97 0.94
CA PRO A 106 -4.08 14.43 0.43
C PRO A 106 -4.20 15.45 -0.71
N SER A 107 -5.20 15.30 -1.58
CA SER A 107 -5.44 16.26 -2.67
C SER A 107 -5.93 17.62 -2.15
N ILE A 108 -6.80 17.62 -1.14
CA ILE A 108 -7.22 18.83 -0.45
C ILE A 108 -6.01 19.50 0.21
N LEU A 109 -5.19 18.74 0.95
CA LEU A 109 -3.96 19.29 1.54
C LEU A 109 -3.06 19.93 0.48
N GLN A 110 -2.94 19.32 -0.70
CA GLN A 110 -2.11 19.85 -1.78
C GLN A 110 -2.61 21.21 -2.31
N THR A 111 -3.91 21.50 -2.23
CA THR A 111 -4.41 22.85 -2.61
C THR A 111 -4.06 23.92 -1.59
N GLU A 112 -3.78 23.55 -0.35
CA GLU A 112 -3.45 24.45 0.75
C GLU A 112 -1.94 24.65 0.97
N THR A 113 -1.07 23.88 0.25
CA THR A 113 0.38 23.97 0.41
C THR A 113 1.14 23.85 -0.91
N GLN A 114 2.28 24.55 -1.00
CA GLN A 114 3.25 24.39 -2.10
C GLN A 114 4.28 23.28 -1.80
N SER A 115 4.33 22.77 -0.57
CA SER A 115 5.24 21.70 -0.18
C SER A 115 4.77 20.35 -0.75
N PRO A 116 5.70 19.43 -1.06
CA PRO A 116 5.35 18.09 -1.50
C PRO A 116 4.44 17.35 -0.52
N VAL A 117 3.39 16.71 -1.04
CA VAL A 117 2.46 15.87 -0.28
C VAL A 117 2.59 14.42 -0.72
N ILE A 118 2.79 13.52 0.23
CA ILE A 118 2.88 12.07 0.01
C ILE A 118 1.67 11.39 0.68
N ASN A 119 0.85 10.74 -0.14
CA ASN A 119 -0.29 9.97 0.33
C ASN A 119 0.16 8.65 0.97
N ALA A 120 0.01 8.52 2.29
CA ALA A 120 0.27 7.31 3.08
C ALA A 120 -0.99 6.44 3.28
N GLY A 121 -2.04 6.69 2.49
CA GLY A 121 -3.32 5.98 2.47
C GLY A 121 -4.50 6.86 2.85
N ASP A 122 -5.47 7.02 1.95
CA ASP A 122 -6.66 7.85 2.14
C ASP A 122 -7.95 7.06 1.87
N GLY A 123 -8.83 7.02 2.85
CA GLY A 123 -10.15 6.37 2.80
C GLY A 123 -10.13 4.98 2.14
N SER A 124 -10.99 4.78 1.17
CA SER A 124 -10.98 3.62 0.24
C SER A 124 -10.38 3.97 -1.14
N HIS A 125 -9.73 5.14 -1.27
CA HIS A 125 -9.27 5.69 -2.54
C HIS A 125 -7.90 5.16 -2.96
N GLN A 126 -6.80 5.57 -2.31
CA GLN A 126 -5.44 5.21 -2.73
C GLN A 126 -4.49 4.92 -1.57
N HIS A 127 -3.49 4.07 -1.84
CA HIS A 127 -2.30 3.87 -1.01
C HIS A 127 -1.08 3.65 -1.91
N PRO A 128 -0.60 4.70 -2.60
CA PRO A 128 0.38 4.55 -3.67
C PRO A 128 1.68 3.90 -3.22
N THR A 129 2.19 4.23 -2.04
CA THR A 129 3.43 3.61 -1.52
C THR A 129 3.27 2.13 -1.15
N GLN A 130 2.04 1.66 -0.90
CA GLN A 130 1.78 0.22 -0.72
C GLN A 130 1.82 -0.50 -2.06
N ALA A 131 1.16 0.03 -3.08
CA ALA A 131 1.20 -0.56 -4.42
C ALA A 131 2.63 -0.59 -4.98
N LEU A 132 3.40 0.50 -4.81
CA LEU A 132 4.80 0.55 -5.24
C LEU A 132 5.66 -0.52 -4.55
N LEU A 133 5.50 -0.74 -3.23
CA LEU A 133 6.27 -1.76 -2.53
C LEU A 133 5.83 -3.19 -2.91
N ASP A 134 4.55 -3.41 -3.18
CA ASP A 134 4.02 -4.69 -3.63
C ASP A 134 4.57 -5.03 -5.02
N ALA A 135 4.42 -4.10 -5.97
CA ALA A 135 4.95 -4.23 -7.31
C ALA A 135 6.48 -4.40 -7.32
N TYR A 136 7.23 -3.60 -6.55
CA TYR A 136 8.68 -3.75 -6.44
C TYR A 136 9.08 -5.10 -5.84
N THR A 137 8.31 -5.64 -4.89
CA THR A 137 8.59 -6.95 -4.30
C THR A 137 8.46 -8.06 -5.34
N LEU A 138 7.48 -7.98 -6.23
CA LEU A 138 7.31 -8.89 -7.37
C LEU A 138 8.39 -8.65 -8.43
N TYR A 139 8.65 -7.40 -8.80
CA TYR A 139 9.68 -7.02 -9.76
C TYR A 139 11.06 -7.58 -9.38
N ARG A 140 11.43 -7.54 -8.11
CA ARG A 140 12.69 -8.13 -7.63
C ARG A 140 12.79 -9.65 -7.78
N LYS A 141 11.67 -10.35 -7.87
CA LYS A 141 11.63 -11.80 -8.10
C LYS A 141 11.69 -12.17 -9.56
N TRP A 142 11.09 -11.35 -10.41
CA TRP A 142 10.90 -11.70 -11.83
C TRP A 142 11.73 -10.86 -12.80
N GLY A 143 12.17 -9.68 -12.41
CA GLY A 143 12.82 -8.70 -13.30
C GLY A 143 11.85 -7.95 -14.21
N THR A 144 10.63 -8.44 -14.40
CA THR A 144 9.53 -7.78 -15.12
C THR A 144 8.19 -8.14 -14.50
N ILE A 145 7.20 -7.27 -14.67
CA ILE A 145 5.80 -7.50 -14.28
C ILE A 145 4.92 -7.72 -15.52
N ASP A 146 5.43 -7.31 -16.69
CA ASP A 146 4.72 -7.41 -17.95
C ASP A 146 4.33 -8.87 -18.27
N GLY A 147 3.06 -9.06 -18.65
CA GLY A 147 2.47 -10.36 -18.96
C GLY A 147 2.19 -11.28 -17.76
N LYS A 148 2.49 -10.86 -16.53
CA LYS A 148 2.26 -11.67 -15.32
C LYS A 148 0.78 -11.71 -14.91
N ASN A 149 0.31 -12.89 -14.51
CA ASN A 149 -1.04 -13.10 -14.00
C ASN A 149 -1.07 -12.93 -12.48
N ILE A 150 -1.80 -11.92 -11.99
CA ILE A 150 -1.83 -11.57 -10.58
C ILE A 150 -3.26 -11.60 -10.07
N LEU A 151 -3.53 -12.41 -9.03
CA LEU A 151 -4.82 -12.54 -8.39
C LEU A 151 -4.87 -11.67 -7.12
N ILE A 152 -5.88 -10.81 -7.01
CA ILE A 152 -6.17 -10.04 -5.80
C ILE A 152 -7.38 -10.65 -5.11
N VAL A 153 -7.22 -11.03 -3.84
CA VAL A 153 -8.22 -11.83 -3.09
C VAL A 153 -8.76 -11.04 -1.91
N GLY A 154 -10.08 -10.90 -1.82
CA GLY A 154 -10.76 -10.38 -0.63
C GLY A 154 -11.73 -9.25 -0.88
N ASP A 155 -11.71 -8.23 -0.01
CA ASP A 155 -12.54 -7.03 -0.16
C ASP A 155 -11.92 -6.05 -1.18
N VAL A 156 -12.19 -6.30 -2.45
CA VAL A 156 -11.68 -5.46 -3.55
C VAL A 156 -12.44 -4.13 -3.62
N LEU A 157 -13.73 -4.15 -3.29
CA LEU A 157 -14.62 -2.99 -3.41
C LEU A 157 -14.21 -1.82 -2.49
N HIS A 158 -13.86 -2.11 -1.25
CA HIS A 158 -13.56 -1.09 -0.24
C HIS A 158 -12.06 -0.91 0.02
N SER A 159 -11.20 -1.69 -0.64
CA SER A 159 -9.77 -1.67 -0.40
C SER A 159 -9.02 -0.65 -1.25
N ARG A 160 -8.49 0.40 -0.61
CA ARG A 160 -7.52 1.32 -1.23
C ARG A 160 -6.26 0.61 -1.74
N VAL A 161 -5.87 -0.50 -1.09
CA VAL A 161 -4.72 -1.31 -1.51
C VAL A 161 -5.03 -2.04 -2.82
N ALA A 162 -6.23 -2.64 -2.95
CA ALA A 162 -6.65 -3.26 -4.19
C ALA A 162 -6.67 -2.25 -5.34
N ARG A 163 -7.29 -1.07 -5.15
CA ARG A 163 -7.36 -0.02 -6.18
C ARG A 163 -5.99 0.42 -6.67
N SER A 164 -5.09 0.72 -5.74
CA SER A 164 -3.74 1.16 -6.10
C SER A 164 -2.93 0.06 -6.78
N ASN A 165 -3.05 -1.20 -6.32
CA ASN A 165 -2.36 -2.34 -6.94
C ASN A 165 -2.91 -2.62 -8.35
N ILE A 166 -4.24 -2.63 -8.55
CA ILE A 166 -4.84 -2.83 -9.86
C ILE A 166 -4.29 -1.80 -10.85
N GLN A 167 -4.35 -0.51 -10.50
CA GLN A 167 -3.87 0.57 -11.37
C GLN A 167 -2.37 0.46 -11.68
N LEU A 168 -1.53 0.22 -10.66
CA LEU A 168 -0.08 0.15 -10.85
C LEU A 168 0.34 -1.08 -11.65
N LEU A 169 -0.20 -2.25 -11.31
CA LEU A 169 0.19 -3.50 -11.94
C LEU A 169 -0.29 -3.56 -13.41
N GLN A 170 -1.50 -3.05 -13.70
CA GLN A 170 -1.97 -2.90 -15.09
C GLN A 170 -1.09 -1.93 -15.88
N LYS A 171 -0.69 -0.79 -15.28
CA LYS A 171 0.23 0.17 -15.91
C LYS A 171 1.59 -0.49 -16.23
N LEU A 172 2.00 -1.49 -15.45
CA LEU A 172 3.23 -2.29 -15.66
C LEU A 172 3.01 -3.53 -16.54
N GLY A 173 1.83 -3.69 -17.18
CA GLY A 173 1.54 -4.74 -18.15
C GLY A 173 1.03 -6.07 -17.55
N ALA A 174 0.68 -6.13 -16.26
CA ALA A 174 0.14 -7.35 -15.67
C ALA A 174 -1.34 -7.59 -16.06
N ASN A 175 -1.70 -8.87 -16.12
CA ASN A 175 -3.09 -9.32 -16.21
C ASN A 175 -3.65 -9.46 -14.79
N ILE A 176 -4.73 -8.73 -14.48
CA ILE A 176 -5.28 -8.69 -13.12
C ILE A 176 -6.55 -9.50 -13.02
N TYR A 177 -6.55 -10.41 -12.07
CA TYR A 177 -7.67 -11.24 -11.67
C TYR A 177 -8.12 -10.84 -10.26
N VAL A 178 -9.41 -10.90 -9.99
CA VAL A 178 -9.97 -10.58 -8.67
C VAL A 178 -10.93 -11.66 -8.20
N THR A 179 -10.90 -11.98 -6.90
CA THR A 179 -11.85 -12.91 -6.29
C THR A 179 -12.14 -12.51 -4.84
N GLY A 180 -13.32 -12.88 -4.38
CA GLY A 180 -13.80 -12.64 -3.01
C GLY A 180 -15.30 -12.89 -2.91
N PRO A 181 -15.90 -12.71 -1.74
CA PRO A 181 -17.36 -12.73 -1.60
C PRO A 181 -18.00 -11.73 -2.57
N GLY A 182 -19.06 -12.13 -3.26
CA GLY A 182 -19.71 -11.29 -4.28
C GLY A 182 -20.17 -9.92 -3.80
N THR A 183 -20.48 -9.79 -2.50
CA THR A 183 -20.81 -8.54 -1.82
C THR A 183 -19.61 -7.58 -1.66
N LEU A 184 -18.39 -8.08 -1.80
CA LEU A 184 -17.12 -7.35 -1.64
C LEU A 184 -16.38 -7.18 -2.97
N LEU A 185 -16.98 -7.58 -4.08
CA LEU A 185 -16.46 -7.35 -5.41
C LEU A 185 -17.20 -6.19 -6.11
N PRO A 186 -16.50 -5.34 -6.82
CA PRO A 186 -17.13 -4.32 -7.66
C PRO A 186 -17.88 -4.99 -8.82
N LYS A 187 -19.00 -4.39 -9.26
CA LYS A 187 -19.77 -4.90 -10.39
C LYS A 187 -19.01 -4.81 -11.71
N CYS A 188 -18.14 -3.83 -11.83
CA CYS A 188 -17.30 -3.61 -12.99
C CYS A 188 -15.97 -3.00 -12.52
N PHE A 189 -14.87 -3.56 -12.97
CA PHE A 189 -13.54 -2.97 -12.87
C PHE A 189 -12.91 -3.10 -14.25
N ASP A 190 -12.53 -1.97 -14.84
CA ASP A 190 -11.95 -1.97 -16.17
C ASP A 190 -10.71 -2.86 -16.23
N HIS A 191 -10.64 -3.73 -17.24
CA HIS A 191 -9.51 -4.63 -17.49
C HIS A 191 -9.17 -5.62 -16.37
N THR A 192 -10.13 -6.01 -15.51
CA THR A 192 -9.94 -7.10 -14.54
C THR A 192 -10.85 -8.28 -14.86
N VAL A 193 -10.35 -9.51 -14.57
CA VAL A 193 -11.13 -10.74 -14.69
C VAL A 193 -11.61 -11.19 -13.31
N GLN A 194 -12.94 -11.30 -13.12
CA GLN A 194 -13.49 -11.85 -11.90
C GLN A 194 -13.55 -13.36 -11.96
N VAL A 195 -13.07 -14.03 -10.91
CA VAL A 195 -13.09 -15.48 -10.77
C VAL A 195 -13.86 -15.92 -9.52
N ALA A 196 -14.52 -17.07 -9.57
CA ALA A 196 -15.47 -17.48 -8.55
C ALA A 196 -14.81 -17.74 -7.18
N THR A 197 -13.67 -18.42 -7.15
CA THR A 197 -12.89 -18.69 -5.93
C THR A 197 -11.40 -18.71 -6.25
N ILE A 198 -10.55 -18.70 -5.22
CA ILE A 198 -9.10 -18.83 -5.39
C ILE A 198 -8.75 -20.14 -6.14
N HIS A 199 -9.45 -21.24 -5.87
CA HIS A 199 -9.18 -22.55 -6.47
C HIS A 199 -9.44 -22.62 -7.97
N HIS A 200 -10.30 -21.76 -8.52
CA HIS A 200 -10.61 -21.75 -9.96
C HIS A 200 -9.51 -21.15 -10.81
N ALA A 201 -8.77 -20.20 -10.27
CA ALA A 201 -7.78 -19.45 -11.06
C ALA A 201 -6.32 -19.75 -10.67
N ILE A 202 -6.07 -20.22 -9.45
CA ILE A 202 -4.73 -20.25 -8.83
C ILE A 202 -3.66 -20.95 -9.69
N HIS A 203 -4.06 -21.93 -10.52
CA HIS A 203 -3.14 -22.70 -11.37
C HIS A 203 -2.56 -21.90 -12.52
N GLU A 204 -3.17 -20.78 -12.89
CA GLU A 204 -2.71 -19.86 -13.96
C GLU A 204 -2.02 -18.61 -13.39
N MET A 205 -1.96 -18.48 -12.06
CA MET A 205 -1.44 -17.28 -11.43
C MET A 205 0.05 -17.37 -11.14
N ASP A 206 0.76 -16.26 -11.38
CA ASP A 206 2.16 -16.06 -10.97
C ASP A 206 2.24 -15.55 -9.53
N ALA A 207 1.28 -14.71 -9.11
CA ALA A 207 1.22 -14.20 -7.74
C ALA A 207 -0.21 -14.02 -7.23
N VAL A 208 -0.34 -13.99 -5.90
CA VAL A 208 -1.58 -13.65 -5.18
C VAL A 208 -1.31 -12.54 -4.19
N ILE A 209 -2.15 -11.50 -4.21
CA ILE A 209 -2.19 -10.45 -3.19
C ILE A 209 -3.42 -10.69 -2.33
N MET A 210 -3.19 -11.18 -1.10
CA MET A 210 -4.25 -11.39 -0.12
C MET A 210 -4.60 -10.05 0.53
N LEU A 211 -5.85 -9.62 0.46
CA LEU A 211 -6.31 -8.41 1.14
C LEU A 211 -6.69 -8.71 2.59
N ARG A 212 -6.48 -7.72 3.45
CA ARG A 212 -6.95 -7.80 4.82
C ARG A 212 -8.48 -7.69 4.89
N MET A 213 -9.12 -8.62 5.58
CA MET A 213 -10.52 -8.52 5.96
C MET A 213 -10.66 -7.53 7.12
N GLN A 214 -11.29 -6.36 6.85
CA GLN A 214 -11.49 -5.32 7.86
C GLN A 214 -12.79 -5.59 8.63
N THR A 215 -12.84 -6.71 9.37
CA THR A 215 -14.04 -7.16 10.10
C THR A 215 -14.56 -6.10 11.07
N GLU A 216 -13.67 -5.25 11.60
CA GLU A 216 -14.00 -4.12 12.47
C GLU A 216 -14.78 -2.99 11.77
N ARG A 217 -14.72 -2.92 10.44
CA ARG A 217 -15.42 -1.92 9.61
C ARG A 217 -16.61 -2.49 8.86
N MET A 218 -16.75 -3.81 8.83
CA MET A 218 -17.81 -4.47 8.08
C MET A 218 -19.14 -4.42 8.83
N LYS A 219 -20.20 -4.04 8.12
CA LYS A 219 -21.56 -4.27 8.61
C LYS A 219 -21.83 -5.79 8.62
N ARG A 220 -22.60 -6.26 9.62
CA ARG A 220 -23.03 -7.67 9.69
C ARG A 220 -23.71 -8.08 8.38
N GLY A 221 -23.34 -9.26 7.85
CA GLY A 221 -23.97 -9.85 6.66
C GLY A 221 -23.23 -9.65 5.34
N LEU A 222 -22.08 -8.95 5.31
CA LEU A 222 -21.27 -8.83 4.07
C LEU A 222 -20.46 -10.10 3.76
N ILE A 223 -20.15 -10.91 4.75
CA ILE A 223 -19.53 -12.23 4.61
C ILE A 223 -20.38 -13.27 5.33
N PRO A 224 -20.48 -14.50 4.82
CA PRO A 224 -21.26 -15.57 5.46
C PRO A 224 -20.70 -15.95 6.83
N SER A 225 -19.41 -16.29 6.87
CA SER A 225 -18.63 -16.54 8.09
C SER A 225 -17.13 -16.51 7.80
N GLU A 226 -16.29 -16.31 8.82
CA GLU A 226 -14.81 -16.36 8.69
C GLU A 226 -14.35 -17.75 8.22
N ARG A 227 -14.99 -18.83 8.70
CA ARG A 227 -14.66 -20.20 8.31
C ARG A 227 -14.96 -20.46 6.84
N GLU A 228 -16.07 -19.95 6.35
CA GLU A 228 -16.47 -20.09 4.95
C GLU A 228 -15.56 -19.24 4.05
N TYR A 229 -15.24 -18.01 4.48
CA TYR A 229 -14.25 -17.18 3.79
C TYR A 229 -12.91 -17.90 3.67
N ALA A 230 -12.36 -18.42 4.77
CA ALA A 230 -11.10 -19.15 4.78
C ALA A 230 -11.11 -20.36 3.84
N ARG A 231 -12.25 -21.06 3.74
CA ARG A 231 -12.41 -22.23 2.86
C ARG A 231 -12.36 -21.88 1.37
N TYR A 232 -13.00 -20.79 0.95
CA TYR A 232 -13.14 -20.44 -0.47
C TYR A 232 -12.11 -19.44 -0.96
N PHE A 233 -11.56 -18.62 -0.08
CA PHE A 233 -10.70 -17.48 -0.42
C PHE A 233 -9.38 -17.45 0.37
N GLY A 234 -9.22 -18.27 1.42
CA GLY A 234 -8.03 -18.31 2.25
C GLY A 234 -6.84 -19.01 1.58
N MET A 235 -5.64 -18.46 1.77
CA MET A 235 -4.38 -19.10 1.41
C MET A 235 -3.95 -20.07 2.50
N ASN A 236 -3.63 -21.31 2.12
CA ASN A 236 -3.21 -22.36 3.04
C ASN A 236 -1.99 -23.14 2.52
N GLN A 237 -1.42 -23.99 3.39
CA GLN A 237 -0.25 -24.80 3.10
C GLN A 237 -0.45 -25.70 1.87
N ALA A 238 -1.60 -26.38 1.76
CA ALA A 238 -1.86 -27.31 0.66
C ALA A 238 -1.83 -26.61 -0.73
N ILE A 239 -2.26 -25.36 -0.80
CA ILE A 239 -2.14 -24.55 -2.03
C ILE A 239 -0.67 -24.28 -2.36
N LEU A 240 0.14 -23.87 -1.37
CA LEU A 240 1.55 -23.55 -1.57
C LEU A 240 2.38 -24.78 -1.97
N GLU A 241 2.09 -25.95 -1.39
CA GLU A 241 2.74 -27.22 -1.74
C GLU A 241 2.40 -27.63 -3.17
N LYS A 242 1.16 -27.42 -3.58
CA LYS A 242 0.70 -27.75 -4.94
C LYS A 242 1.22 -26.77 -5.98
N TYR A 243 1.42 -25.50 -5.62
CA TYR A 243 1.86 -24.43 -6.54
C TYR A 243 3.10 -23.71 -5.99
N PRO A 244 4.28 -24.35 -5.96
CA PRO A 244 5.50 -23.79 -5.35
C PRO A 244 6.06 -22.56 -6.08
N HIS A 245 5.64 -22.31 -7.33
CA HIS A 245 6.02 -21.12 -8.10
C HIS A 245 5.24 -19.86 -7.69
N LEU A 246 4.08 -20.04 -7.04
CA LEU A 246 3.16 -18.96 -6.73
C LEU A 246 3.74 -18.03 -5.66
N LEU A 247 3.87 -16.74 -5.97
CA LEU A 247 4.27 -15.74 -4.98
C LEU A 247 3.07 -15.23 -4.20
N VAL A 248 3.19 -15.11 -2.88
CA VAL A 248 2.09 -14.65 -2.02
C VAL A 248 2.48 -13.39 -1.28
N LEU A 249 1.65 -12.35 -1.41
CA LEU A 249 1.77 -11.06 -0.75
C LEU A 249 0.57 -10.80 0.16
N HIS A 250 0.80 -9.97 1.19
CA HIS A 250 -0.25 -9.46 2.08
C HIS A 250 0.15 -8.10 2.66
N PRO A 251 -0.65 -7.04 2.53
CA PRO A 251 -0.28 -5.69 2.99
C PRO A 251 -0.19 -5.56 4.52
N GLY A 252 -0.70 -6.55 5.24
CA GLY A 252 -0.75 -6.61 6.70
C GLY A 252 -1.57 -5.52 7.41
N PRO A 253 -1.93 -5.75 8.67
CA PRO A 253 -1.75 -7.00 9.42
C PRO A 253 -2.65 -8.12 8.87
N ALA A 254 -2.17 -9.36 8.89
CA ALA A 254 -2.96 -10.51 8.46
C ALA A 254 -3.83 -11.05 9.61
N ASN A 255 -5.06 -11.46 9.30
CA ASN A 255 -5.89 -12.26 10.20
C ASN A 255 -5.60 -13.73 9.91
N TYR A 256 -4.66 -14.29 10.71
CA TYR A 256 -4.25 -15.68 10.53
C TYR A 256 -5.39 -16.65 10.77
N GLY A 257 -5.52 -17.66 9.88
CA GLY A 257 -6.62 -18.60 9.87
C GLY A 257 -7.85 -18.14 9.07
N ILE A 258 -7.85 -16.89 8.60
CA ILE A 258 -8.91 -16.35 7.74
C ILE A 258 -8.37 -16.11 6.32
N GLU A 259 -7.50 -15.10 6.15
CA GLU A 259 -6.95 -14.75 4.83
C GLU A 259 -5.77 -15.65 4.44
N ILE A 260 -4.94 -15.98 5.42
CA ILE A 260 -3.77 -16.83 5.25
C ILE A 260 -3.53 -17.65 6.51
N SER A 261 -3.16 -18.91 6.37
CA SER A 261 -2.80 -19.73 7.51
C SER A 261 -1.39 -19.41 8.01
N MET A 262 -1.14 -19.59 9.30
CA MET A 262 0.14 -19.25 9.93
C MET A 262 1.30 -20.09 9.38
N GLU A 263 1.02 -21.34 9.02
CA GLU A 263 1.97 -22.28 8.44
C GLU A 263 2.56 -21.78 7.12
N CYS A 264 1.79 -20.96 6.38
CA CYS A 264 2.28 -20.37 5.13
C CYS A 264 3.51 -19.46 5.33
N LEU A 265 3.70 -18.88 6.50
CA LEU A 265 4.79 -17.93 6.77
C LEU A 265 6.20 -18.54 6.74
N GLN A 266 6.31 -19.86 6.75
CA GLN A 266 7.60 -20.58 6.64
C GLN A 266 8.04 -20.80 5.18
N TYR A 267 7.16 -20.57 4.20
CA TYR A 267 7.47 -20.76 2.79
C TYR A 267 8.18 -19.56 2.20
N GLU A 268 9.24 -19.79 1.41
CA GLU A 268 10.06 -18.72 0.81
C GLU A 268 9.32 -17.87 -0.24
N ASN A 269 8.27 -18.43 -0.84
CA ASN A 269 7.42 -17.75 -1.80
C ASN A 269 6.33 -16.88 -1.13
N VAL A 270 6.21 -16.89 0.21
CA VAL A 270 5.37 -15.95 0.98
C VAL A 270 6.19 -14.71 1.34
N LEU A 271 5.97 -13.62 0.61
CA LEU A 271 6.84 -12.46 0.58
C LEU A 271 6.47 -11.35 1.60
N ILE A 272 5.63 -11.65 2.59
CA ILE A 272 5.13 -10.65 3.57
C ILE A 272 6.28 -9.94 4.29
N ARG A 273 7.31 -10.65 4.70
CA ARG A 273 8.49 -10.06 5.36
C ARG A 273 9.33 -9.23 4.39
N ASN A 274 9.41 -9.65 3.12
CA ASN A 274 10.08 -8.91 2.06
C ASN A 274 9.37 -7.58 1.78
N GLN A 275 8.01 -7.57 1.75
CA GLN A 275 7.22 -6.36 1.61
C GLN A 275 7.55 -5.34 2.72
N VAL A 276 7.66 -5.76 3.98
CA VAL A 276 8.01 -4.87 5.09
C VAL A 276 9.38 -4.22 4.88
N LYS A 277 10.38 -5.02 4.50
CA LYS A 277 11.75 -4.54 4.22
C LYS A 277 11.78 -3.61 3.01
N ASN A 278 11.17 -4.02 1.90
CA ASN A 278 11.11 -3.24 0.67
C ASN A 278 10.33 -1.94 0.87
N GLY A 279 9.30 -1.96 1.72
CA GLY A 279 8.49 -0.79 2.03
C GLY A 279 9.29 0.36 2.63
N LEU A 280 10.32 0.09 3.42
CA LEU A 280 11.21 1.13 3.91
C LEU A 280 11.99 1.80 2.76
N TYR A 281 12.59 1.00 1.90
CA TYR A 281 13.43 1.52 0.81
C TYR A 281 12.61 2.18 -0.30
N ILE A 282 11.42 1.67 -0.60
CA ILE A 282 10.46 2.34 -1.51
C ILE A 282 10.08 3.72 -0.97
N ARG A 283 9.80 3.85 0.34
CA ARG A 283 9.48 5.14 0.93
C ARG A 283 10.65 6.13 0.89
N MET A 284 11.88 5.64 1.05
CA MET A 284 13.08 6.46 0.82
C MET A 284 13.16 6.93 -0.65
N ALA A 285 12.93 6.03 -1.62
CA ALA A 285 12.96 6.37 -3.04
C ALA A 285 11.83 7.34 -3.43
N VAL A 286 10.64 7.17 -2.89
CA VAL A 286 9.50 8.10 -3.07
C VAL A 286 9.83 9.48 -2.50
N LEU A 287 10.37 9.54 -1.28
CA LEU A 287 10.80 10.81 -0.69
C LEU A 287 11.85 11.50 -1.57
N LYS A 288 12.85 10.77 -2.04
CA LYS A 288 13.84 11.33 -2.97
C LYS A 288 13.17 11.84 -4.26
N HIS A 289 12.30 11.06 -4.88
CA HIS A 289 11.57 11.48 -6.09
C HIS A 289 10.76 12.76 -5.89
N CYS A 290 10.13 12.93 -4.73
CA CYS A 290 9.32 14.11 -4.43
C CYS A 290 10.15 15.36 -4.10
N PHE A 291 11.37 15.18 -3.59
CA PHE A 291 12.22 16.29 -3.09
C PHE A 291 13.46 16.59 -3.95
N ALA A 292 13.71 15.81 -5.01
CA ALA A 292 14.80 16.02 -5.95
C ALA A 292 14.59 17.23 -6.87
#